data_ca307ac03c9c96580161c951b7ccaa98
#
_entry.id   ca307ac03c9c96580161c951b7ccaa98
#
_cell.length_a   1.000
_cell.length_b   1.000
_cell.length_c   1.000
_cell.angle_alpha   90.00
_cell.angle_beta   90.00
_cell.angle_gamma   90.00
#
_symmetry.space_group_name_H-M   'P 1'
#
loop_
_entity.id
_entity.type
_entity.pdbx_description
1 polymer ?
#
loop_
_entity_poly.entity_id
_entity_poly.type
_entity_poly.pdbx_seq_one_letter_code
_entity_poly.pdbx_strand_id
1 'polypeptide(L)'
;GNEFVFISPEELRVPGHLIENVVKPAHIPYAEVTGLEEAMADLDILYMTRIQKERFTDAGEYERLKGSYVLDMPKMALGKADMAVLHPLPRVNEIALAVDDDPRAAYFEQAQNGVYVRMALILTLLGLAPSGPLAEQALSAQRAAEATGAPCRNPRCITVAEEELVPLYVPDAHGVPRCVY
;
A
#
# COMPACT_ATOMS: atom_id res chain seq x y z
N GLY A 1 19.84 7.75 0.98
CA GLY A 1 19.45 6.37 1.29
C GLY A 1 18.38 6.35 2.36
N ASN A 2 17.69 5.24 2.51
CA ASN A 2 16.71 5.05 3.58
C ASN A 2 17.39 4.41 4.80
N GLU A 3 16.86 4.66 5.98
CA GLU A 3 17.16 3.97 7.21
C GLU A 3 15.98 3.09 7.60
N PHE A 4 16.23 1.89 8.13
CA PHE A 4 15.17 0.97 8.56
C PHE A 4 15.12 0.85 10.06
N VAL A 5 13.91 0.91 10.62
CA VAL A 5 13.63 0.54 12.00
C VAL A 5 12.74 -0.68 11.99
N PHE A 6 13.27 -1.82 12.43
CA PHE A 6 12.49 -3.05 12.57
C PHE A 6 11.86 -3.09 13.95
N ILE A 7 10.54 -3.09 14.00
CA ILE A 7 9.75 -3.05 15.24
C ILE A 7 9.06 -4.40 15.40
N SER A 8 9.49 -5.21 16.34
CA SER A 8 8.92 -6.54 16.57
C SER A 8 9.23 -7.06 17.96
N PRO A 9 8.38 -7.96 18.53
CA PRO A 9 8.78 -8.71 19.72
C PRO A 9 10.03 -9.56 19.46
N GLU A 10 10.73 -9.93 20.51
CA GLU A 10 11.96 -10.74 20.44
C GLU A 10 11.77 -12.01 19.61
N GLU A 11 10.61 -12.65 19.73
CA GLU A 11 10.26 -13.91 19.08
C GLU A 11 10.02 -13.77 17.57
N LEU A 12 9.75 -12.55 17.10
CA LEU A 12 9.45 -12.24 15.70
C LEU A 12 10.49 -11.33 15.04
N ARG A 13 11.68 -11.23 15.59
CA ARG A 13 12.78 -10.46 15.00
C ARG A 13 13.07 -10.88 13.57
N VAL A 14 13.61 -9.94 12.81
CA VAL A 14 14.10 -10.23 11.47
C VAL A 14 15.14 -11.34 11.54
N PRO A 15 15.00 -12.43 10.76
CA PRO A 15 15.99 -13.51 10.77
C PRO A 15 17.42 -13.01 10.54
N GLY A 16 18.35 -13.41 11.39
CA GLY A 16 19.73 -12.92 11.35
C GLY A 16 20.40 -13.09 9.98
N HIS A 17 20.06 -14.15 9.22
CA HIS A 17 20.59 -14.32 7.87
C HIS A 17 20.16 -13.23 6.88
N LEU A 18 18.99 -12.61 7.06
CA LEU A 18 18.55 -11.48 6.24
C LEU A 18 19.34 -10.22 6.59
N ILE A 19 19.58 -9.98 7.88
CA ILE A 19 20.43 -8.88 8.32
C ILE A 19 21.83 -9.03 7.74
N GLU A 20 22.45 -10.21 7.88
CA GLU A 20 23.83 -10.45 7.44
C GLU A 20 23.98 -10.45 5.90
N ASN A 21 23.02 -11.03 5.18
CA ASN A 21 23.18 -11.25 3.74
C ASN A 21 22.52 -10.18 2.88
N VAL A 22 21.64 -9.34 3.44
CA VAL A 22 20.90 -8.33 2.67
C VAL A 22 21.15 -6.93 3.21
N VAL A 23 20.83 -6.68 4.49
CA VAL A 23 20.87 -5.33 5.05
C VAL A 23 22.30 -4.81 5.17
N LYS A 24 23.20 -5.57 5.79
CA LYS A 24 24.60 -5.17 6.00
C LYS A 24 25.36 -4.99 4.67
N PRO A 25 25.31 -5.92 3.70
CA PRO A 25 26.01 -5.74 2.43
C PRO A 25 25.51 -4.56 1.61
N ALA A 26 24.24 -4.20 1.76
CA ALA A 26 23.66 -3.02 1.12
C ALA A 26 24.03 -1.69 1.82
N HIS A 27 24.80 -1.75 2.92
CA HIS A 27 25.16 -0.59 3.75
C HIS A 27 23.95 0.24 4.18
N ILE A 28 22.84 -0.40 4.48
CA ILE A 28 21.61 0.26 4.92
C ILE A 28 21.68 0.44 6.44
N PRO A 29 21.62 1.68 6.95
CA PRO A 29 21.48 1.92 8.38
C PRO A 29 20.19 1.27 8.88
N TYR A 30 20.26 0.57 10.02
CA TYR A 30 19.09 -0.03 10.62
C TYR A 30 19.16 -0.05 12.14
N ALA A 31 17.99 -0.08 12.78
CA ALA A 31 17.81 -0.32 14.19
C ALA A 31 16.75 -1.41 14.41
N GLU A 32 16.83 -2.12 15.53
CA GLU A 32 15.81 -3.06 15.98
C GLU A 32 15.29 -2.59 17.35
N VAL A 33 13.99 -2.41 17.46
CA VAL A 33 13.30 -2.00 18.71
C VAL A 33 12.12 -2.91 18.98
N THR A 34 11.69 -2.97 20.23
CA THR A 34 10.59 -3.84 20.65
C THR A 34 9.28 -3.11 20.86
N GLY A 35 9.31 -1.80 21.01
CA GLY A 35 8.14 -0.94 21.21
C GLY A 35 7.85 -0.05 20.00
N LEU A 36 6.58 0.07 19.63
CA LEU A 36 6.17 0.97 18.56
C LEU A 36 6.45 2.43 18.95
N GLU A 37 6.18 2.78 20.20
CA GLU A 37 6.35 4.12 20.75
C GLU A 37 7.80 4.59 20.73
N GLU A 38 8.75 3.67 20.80
CA GLU A 38 10.19 3.99 20.80
C GLU A 38 10.66 4.61 19.48
N ALA A 39 10.00 4.26 18.37
CA ALA A 39 10.40 4.69 17.04
C ALA A 39 9.53 5.83 16.47
N MET A 40 8.30 6.00 16.93
CA MET A 40 7.28 6.85 16.29
C MET A 40 7.76 8.27 15.97
N ALA A 41 8.55 8.89 16.85
CA ALA A 41 8.96 10.28 16.68
C ALA A 41 9.89 10.53 15.48
N ASP A 42 10.63 9.50 15.05
CA ASP A 42 11.64 9.61 14.01
C ASP A 42 11.19 9.07 12.64
N LEU A 43 10.07 8.34 12.60
CA LEU A 43 9.59 7.70 11.37
C LEU A 43 9.00 8.72 10.38
N ASP A 44 9.39 8.58 9.12
CA ASP A 44 8.74 9.22 7.97
C ASP A 44 7.64 8.30 7.40
N ILE A 45 7.86 6.99 7.46
CA ILE A 45 6.92 5.97 7.01
C ILE A 45 6.80 4.88 8.09
N LEU A 46 5.59 4.62 8.53
CA LEU A 46 5.25 3.47 9.36
C LEU A 46 4.54 2.41 8.52
N TYR A 47 5.22 1.30 8.23
CA TYR A 47 4.61 0.18 7.52
C TYR A 47 4.12 -0.87 8.53
N MET A 48 2.83 -0.85 8.82
CA MET A 48 2.19 -1.79 9.73
C MET A 48 1.93 -3.13 9.04
N THR A 49 2.09 -4.20 9.80
CA THR A 49 1.70 -5.56 9.37
C THR A 49 0.99 -6.27 10.50
N ARG A 50 0.14 -7.24 10.18
CA ARG A 50 -0.47 -8.08 11.20
C ARG A 50 0.53 -9.10 11.76
N ILE A 51 0.35 -9.49 13.01
CA ILE A 51 1.01 -10.68 13.58
C ILE A 51 0.34 -11.92 13.00
N GLN A 52 1.08 -12.71 12.25
CA GLN A 52 0.56 -13.87 11.53
C GLN A 52 0.44 -15.07 12.47
N LYS A 53 -0.77 -15.49 12.80
CA LYS A 53 -1.06 -16.65 13.64
C LYS A 53 -0.38 -17.92 13.13
N GLU A 54 -0.28 -18.04 11.83
CA GLU A 54 0.28 -19.19 11.12
C GLU A 54 1.78 -19.43 11.39
N ARG A 55 2.46 -18.46 11.98
CA ARG A 55 3.90 -18.55 12.34
C ARG A 55 4.14 -19.07 13.74
N PHE A 56 3.09 -19.18 14.55
CA PHE A 56 3.21 -19.66 15.93
C PHE A 56 2.86 -21.14 16.02
N THR A 57 3.72 -21.89 16.69
CA THR A 57 3.45 -23.29 17.03
C THR A 57 2.60 -23.41 18.29
N ASP A 58 2.66 -22.41 19.18
CA ASP A 58 1.87 -22.31 20.39
C ASP A 58 0.79 -21.23 20.27
N ALA A 59 -0.47 -21.63 20.44
CA ALA A 59 -1.60 -20.71 20.42
C ALA A 59 -1.58 -19.72 21.59
N GLY A 60 -1.01 -20.08 22.74
CA GLY A 60 -0.87 -19.20 23.90
C GLY A 60 0.09 -18.05 23.66
N GLU A 61 1.19 -18.31 22.94
CA GLU A 61 2.15 -17.30 22.55
C GLU A 61 1.54 -16.28 21.58
N TYR A 62 0.79 -16.74 20.59
CA TYR A 62 0.05 -15.85 19.70
C TYR A 62 -0.97 -14.97 20.45
N GLU A 63 -1.75 -15.54 21.37
CA GLU A 63 -2.74 -14.80 22.16
C GLU A 63 -2.08 -13.69 23.01
N ARG A 64 -0.87 -13.94 23.52
CA ARG A 64 -0.09 -12.96 24.29
C ARG A 64 0.40 -11.79 23.41
N LEU A 65 0.79 -12.08 22.17
CA LEU A 65 1.45 -11.12 21.28
C LEU A 65 0.48 -10.40 20.32
N LYS A 66 -0.67 -10.99 19.99
CA LYS A 66 -1.61 -10.43 18.99
C LYS A 66 -2.09 -9.01 19.26
N GLY A 67 -2.06 -8.57 20.53
CA GLY A 67 -2.48 -7.22 20.95
C GLY A 67 -1.32 -6.26 21.23
N SER A 68 -0.06 -6.69 21.09
CA SER A 68 1.10 -5.89 21.51
C SER A 68 1.39 -4.72 20.57
N TYR A 69 0.97 -4.81 19.31
CA TYR A 69 1.26 -3.82 18.27
C TYR A 69 -0.02 -3.26 17.66
N VAL A 70 -0.84 -2.63 18.50
CA VAL A 70 -2.02 -1.90 18.01
C VAL A 70 -1.65 -0.44 17.83
N LEU A 71 -1.76 0.06 16.61
CA LEU A 71 -1.65 1.49 16.31
C LEU A 71 -2.98 2.16 16.63
N ASP A 72 -2.94 3.11 17.56
CA ASP A 72 -4.07 3.89 18.04
C ASP A 72 -3.77 5.40 17.98
N MET A 73 -4.75 6.25 18.26
CA MET A 73 -4.57 7.71 18.24
C MET A 73 -3.52 8.22 19.21
N PRO A 74 -3.38 7.70 20.45
CA PRO A 74 -2.27 8.07 21.32
C PRO A 74 -0.89 7.84 20.73
N LYS A 75 -0.68 6.70 20.04
CA LYS A 75 0.58 6.42 19.34
C LYS A 75 0.75 7.30 18.11
N MET A 76 -0.33 7.53 17.35
CA MET A 76 -0.30 8.45 16.21
C MET A 76 0.14 9.86 16.63
N ALA A 77 -0.22 10.31 17.83
CA ALA A 77 0.19 11.61 18.35
C ALA A 77 1.71 11.73 18.62
N LEU A 78 2.43 10.62 18.76
CA LEU A 78 3.88 10.59 18.92
C LEU A 78 4.64 10.74 17.60
N GLY A 79 3.99 10.42 16.49
CA GLY A 79 4.61 10.46 15.15
C GLY A 79 4.62 11.86 14.55
N LYS A 80 5.45 12.04 13.52
CA LYS A 80 5.53 13.28 12.74
C LYS A 80 4.19 13.63 12.10
N ALA A 81 3.94 14.91 11.87
CA ALA A 81 2.70 15.38 11.25
C ALA A 81 2.54 14.93 9.79
N ASP A 82 3.66 14.68 9.11
CA ASP A 82 3.75 14.26 7.71
C ASP A 82 4.15 12.78 7.55
N MET A 83 4.21 12.00 8.65
CA MET A 83 4.44 10.55 8.60
C MET A 83 3.34 9.87 7.78
N ALA A 84 3.69 8.95 6.90
CA ALA A 84 2.72 8.11 6.19
C ALA A 84 2.56 6.74 6.86
N VAL A 85 1.32 6.35 7.14
CA VAL A 85 1.00 5.00 7.66
C VAL A 85 0.56 4.11 6.51
N LEU A 86 1.26 3.00 6.32
CA LEU A 86 1.00 2.00 5.30
C LEU A 86 0.59 0.66 5.93
N HIS A 87 -0.21 -0.10 5.22
CA HIS A 87 -0.63 -1.46 5.60
C HIS A 87 -1.08 -2.23 4.35
N PRO A 88 -0.68 -3.50 4.15
CA PRO A 88 -1.02 -4.26 2.94
C PRO A 88 -2.50 -4.65 2.86
N LEU A 89 -3.28 -4.43 3.91
CA LEU A 89 -4.67 -4.88 4.06
C LEU A 89 -4.91 -6.36 3.64
N PRO A 90 -5.93 -7.07 4.16
CA PRO A 90 -6.87 -6.61 5.19
C PRO A 90 -6.23 -6.56 6.58
N ARG A 91 -6.67 -5.62 7.39
CA ARG A 91 -6.31 -5.57 8.82
C ARG A 91 -7.34 -6.33 9.66
N VAL A 92 -6.94 -6.69 10.88
CA VAL A 92 -7.83 -7.30 11.88
C VAL A 92 -8.01 -6.32 13.06
N ASN A 93 -6.97 -6.14 13.88
CA ASN A 93 -7.02 -5.28 15.06
C ASN A 93 -5.72 -4.48 15.27
N GLU A 94 -4.76 -4.61 14.38
CA GLU A 94 -3.44 -3.97 14.49
C GLU A 94 -3.47 -2.47 14.19
N ILE A 95 -4.55 -1.96 13.62
CA ILE A 95 -4.82 -0.51 13.49
C ILE A 95 -6.24 -0.26 13.99
N ALA A 96 -6.38 0.64 14.96
CA ALA A 96 -7.66 1.06 15.49
C ALA A 96 -8.48 1.82 14.44
N LEU A 97 -9.81 1.64 14.43
CA LEU A 97 -10.70 2.29 13.45
C LEU A 97 -10.58 3.82 13.45
N ALA A 98 -10.33 4.43 14.61
CA ALA A 98 -10.17 5.88 14.71
C ALA A 98 -8.98 6.44 13.90
N VAL A 99 -8.01 5.60 13.53
CA VAL A 99 -6.85 5.99 12.70
C VAL A 99 -7.25 6.18 11.24
N ASP A 100 -8.38 5.62 10.79
CA ASP A 100 -8.84 5.75 9.40
C ASP A 100 -9.13 7.19 9.00
N ASP A 101 -9.55 8.01 9.96
CA ASP A 101 -9.87 9.42 9.74
C ASP A 101 -8.62 10.34 9.85
N ASP A 102 -7.45 9.79 10.21
CA ASP A 102 -6.21 10.56 10.28
C ASP A 102 -5.64 10.77 8.86
N PRO A 103 -5.28 12.01 8.46
CA PRO A 103 -4.76 12.29 7.12
C PRO A 103 -3.46 11.55 6.77
N ARG A 104 -2.78 10.99 7.75
CA ARG A 104 -1.58 10.17 7.57
C ARG A 104 -1.89 8.71 7.24
N ALA A 105 -3.16 8.29 7.31
CA ALA A 105 -3.60 6.92 7.00
C ALA A 105 -3.63 6.68 5.49
N ALA A 106 -2.48 6.34 4.89
CA ALA A 106 -2.32 6.17 3.45
C ALA A 106 -2.58 4.72 2.95
N TYR A 107 -2.99 3.80 3.81
CA TYR A 107 -3.13 2.38 3.46
C TYR A 107 -4.31 2.06 2.54
N PHE A 108 -5.37 2.86 2.52
CA PHE A 108 -6.45 2.68 1.55
C PHE A 108 -6.01 3.09 0.14
N GLU A 109 -5.35 4.24 0.02
CA GLU A 109 -4.74 4.68 -1.23
C GLU A 109 -3.66 3.70 -1.71
N GLN A 110 -2.83 3.20 -0.78
CA GLN A 110 -1.85 2.15 -1.06
C GLN A 110 -2.51 0.91 -1.66
N ALA A 111 -3.64 0.45 -1.11
CA ALA A 111 -4.35 -0.73 -1.61
C ALA A 111 -4.86 -0.51 -3.04
N GLN A 112 -5.42 0.66 -3.33
CA GLN A 112 -5.85 1.04 -4.68
C GLN A 112 -4.65 1.10 -5.65
N ASN A 113 -3.57 1.77 -5.26
CA ASN A 113 -2.35 1.83 -6.06
C ASN A 113 -1.75 0.45 -6.30
N GLY A 114 -1.92 -0.48 -5.38
CA GLY A 114 -1.51 -1.88 -5.51
C GLY A 114 -2.19 -2.59 -6.69
N VAL A 115 -3.41 -2.22 -7.07
CA VAL A 115 -4.10 -2.75 -8.26
C VAL A 115 -3.34 -2.33 -9.52
N TYR A 116 -3.07 -1.04 -9.65
CA TYR A 116 -2.36 -0.50 -10.83
C TYR A 116 -0.94 -1.05 -10.97
N VAL A 117 -0.21 -1.16 -9.87
CA VAL A 117 1.14 -1.73 -9.86
C VAL A 117 1.13 -3.19 -10.28
N ARG A 118 0.15 -3.99 -9.80
CA ARG A 118 0.01 -5.41 -10.23
C ARG A 118 -0.34 -5.52 -11.71
N MET A 119 -1.23 -4.68 -12.22
CA MET A 119 -1.56 -4.63 -13.64
C MET A 119 -0.31 -4.30 -14.48
N ALA A 120 0.43 -3.28 -14.10
CA ALA A 120 1.67 -2.88 -14.78
C ALA A 120 2.71 -4.00 -14.75
N LEU A 121 2.87 -4.67 -13.61
CA LEU A 121 3.78 -5.80 -13.45
C LEU A 121 3.42 -6.96 -14.38
N ILE A 122 2.15 -7.34 -14.42
CA ILE A 122 1.66 -8.42 -15.32
C ILE A 122 1.92 -8.06 -16.77
N LEU A 123 1.57 -6.85 -17.21
CA LEU A 123 1.82 -6.39 -18.57
C LEU A 123 3.32 -6.42 -18.92
N THR A 124 4.17 -6.01 -17.98
CA THR A 124 5.63 -6.02 -18.16
C THR A 124 6.16 -7.45 -18.31
N LEU A 125 5.74 -8.37 -17.44
CA LEU A 125 6.16 -9.78 -17.49
C LEU A 125 5.69 -10.49 -18.76
N LEU A 126 4.54 -10.10 -19.29
CA LEU A 126 4.02 -10.63 -20.56
C LEU A 126 4.63 -9.95 -21.81
N GLY A 127 5.51 -8.97 -21.62
CA GLY A 127 6.06 -8.20 -22.75
C GLY A 127 5.03 -7.29 -23.44
N LEU A 128 3.91 -6.99 -22.77
CA LEU A 128 2.81 -6.17 -23.29
C LEU A 128 2.83 -4.74 -22.76
N ALA A 129 3.76 -4.42 -21.88
CA ALA A 129 3.89 -3.06 -21.35
C ALA A 129 4.24 -2.10 -22.49
N PRO A 130 3.51 -0.98 -22.65
CA PRO A 130 3.83 0.01 -23.65
C PRO A 130 5.20 0.61 -23.35
N SER A 131 6.08 0.65 -24.34
CA SER A 131 7.40 1.26 -24.24
C SER A 131 7.53 2.43 -25.23
N GLY A 132 8.21 3.50 -24.81
CA GLY A 132 8.47 4.67 -25.66
C GLY A 132 7.24 5.57 -25.89
N PRO A 133 7.13 6.22 -27.08
CA PRO A 133 6.11 7.25 -27.39
C PRO A 133 4.66 6.82 -27.17
N LEU A 134 4.36 5.53 -27.24
CA LEU A 134 3.01 5.01 -27.00
C LEU A 134 2.58 5.13 -25.53
N ALA A 135 3.53 5.04 -24.58
CA ALA A 135 3.22 5.27 -23.16
C ALA A 135 2.88 6.74 -22.88
N GLU A 136 3.59 7.66 -23.52
CA GLU A 136 3.28 9.11 -23.42
C GLU A 136 1.95 9.45 -24.07
N GLN A 137 1.63 8.83 -25.22
CA GLN A 137 0.33 9.02 -25.89
C GLN A 137 -0.83 8.47 -25.06
N ALA A 138 -0.66 7.30 -24.42
CA ALA A 138 -1.68 6.74 -23.53
C ALA A 138 -1.92 7.62 -22.30
N LEU A 139 -0.85 8.16 -21.69
CA LEU A 139 -0.94 9.10 -20.59
C LEU A 139 -1.56 10.45 -21.00
N SER A 140 -1.24 10.94 -22.19
CA SER A 140 -1.84 12.18 -22.72
C SER A 140 -3.31 11.98 -23.07
N ALA A 141 -3.70 10.83 -23.60
CA ALA A 141 -5.08 10.47 -23.87
C ALA A 141 -5.91 10.34 -22.59
N GLN A 142 -5.34 9.74 -21.54
CA GLN A 142 -6.00 9.68 -20.21
C GLN A 142 -6.19 11.07 -19.60
N ARG A 143 -5.20 11.97 -19.75
CA ARG A 143 -5.31 13.35 -19.26
C ARG A 143 -6.32 14.18 -20.06
N ALA A 144 -6.56 13.83 -21.31
CA ALA A 144 -7.56 14.45 -22.17
C ALA A 144 -8.96 13.82 -22.05
N ALA A 145 -9.09 12.73 -21.28
CA ALA A 145 -10.37 12.08 -21.09
C ALA A 145 -11.28 12.92 -20.19
N GLU A 146 -12.48 13.19 -20.67
CA GLU A 146 -13.48 13.93 -19.90
C GLU A 146 -14.35 12.98 -19.08
N ALA A 147 -14.55 13.31 -17.81
CA ALA A 147 -15.52 12.64 -16.97
C ALA A 147 -16.92 13.12 -17.35
N THR A 148 -17.72 12.27 -17.99
CA THR A 148 -19.06 12.67 -18.43
C THR A 148 -20.16 12.41 -17.40
N GLY A 149 -19.84 11.72 -16.31
CA GLY A 149 -20.82 11.29 -15.28
C GLY A 149 -21.85 10.25 -15.76
N ALA A 150 -21.85 9.89 -17.04
CA ALA A 150 -22.72 8.86 -17.58
C ALA A 150 -22.10 7.47 -17.40
N PRO A 151 -22.87 6.44 -16.96
CA PRO A 151 -22.35 5.09 -16.83
C PRO A 151 -21.94 4.50 -18.18
N CYS A 152 -20.87 3.70 -18.17
CA CYS A 152 -20.46 2.98 -19.37
C CYS A 152 -21.56 1.98 -19.79
N ARG A 153 -21.86 1.91 -21.10
CA ARG A 153 -22.89 1.01 -21.64
C ARG A 153 -22.44 -0.46 -21.72
N ASN A 154 -21.14 -0.71 -21.59
CA ASN A 154 -20.61 -2.07 -21.59
C ASN A 154 -20.77 -2.69 -20.19
N PRO A 155 -21.62 -3.73 -20.00
CA PRO A 155 -21.84 -4.34 -18.69
C PRO A 155 -20.61 -5.06 -18.12
N ARG A 156 -19.57 -5.28 -18.93
CA ARG A 156 -18.29 -5.86 -18.50
C ARG A 156 -17.21 -4.79 -18.25
N CYS A 157 -17.55 -3.52 -18.35
CA CYS A 157 -16.60 -2.46 -18.04
C CYS A 157 -16.35 -2.40 -16.54
N ILE A 158 -15.10 -2.19 -16.16
CA ILE A 158 -14.71 -2.07 -14.75
C ILE A 158 -15.47 -0.94 -14.04
N THR A 159 -15.80 0.15 -14.75
CA THR A 159 -16.56 1.28 -14.19
C THR A 159 -18.05 0.97 -13.94
N VAL A 160 -18.53 -0.18 -14.41
CA VAL A 160 -19.87 -0.70 -14.09
C VAL A 160 -19.80 -1.70 -12.94
N ALA A 161 -18.68 -2.42 -12.82
CA ALA A 161 -18.45 -3.40 -11.76
C ALA A 161 -17.99 -2.73 -10.46
N GLU A 162 -17.28 -1.61 -10.56
CA GLU A 162 -16.75 -0.85 -9.42
C GLU A 162 -17.37 0.55 -9.44
N GLU A 163 -18.36 0.79 -8.58
CA GLU A 163 -19.16 2.02 -8.53
C GLU A 163 -18.34 3.28 -8.19
N GLU A 164 -17.16 3.12 -7.62
CA GLU A 164 -16.25 4.22 -7.25
C GLU A 164 -15.45 4.77 -8.42
N LEU A 165 -15.38 4.05 -9.56
CA LEU A 165 -14.64 4.49 -10.72
C LEU A 165 -15.49 5.37 -11.63
N VAL A 166 -15.06 6.61 -11.78
CA VAL A 166 -15.71 7.55 -12.71
C VAL A 166 -15.40 7.14 -14.15
N PRO A 167 -16.42 6.92 -15.01
CA PRO A 167 -16.21 6.61 -16.42
C PRO A 167 -15.54 7.78 -17.15
N LEU A 168 -14.40 7.49 -17.79
CA LEU A 168 -13.70 8.45 -18.63
C LEU A 168 -13.91 8.10 -20.10
N TYR A 169 -14.15 9.09 -20.95
CA TYR A 169 -14.41 8.92 -22.36
C TYR A 169 -13.43 9.72 -23.21
N VAL A 170 -12.98 9.11 -24.30
CA VAL A 170 -12.16 9.75 -25.32
C VAL A 170 -12.86 9.57 -26.67
N PRO A 171 -12.97 10.62 -27.51
CA PRO A 171 -13.53 10.46 -28.85
C PRO A 171 -12.62 9.58 -29.72
N ASP A 172 -13.23 8.64 -30.44
CA ASP A 172 -12.55 7.85 -31.47
C ASP A 172 -12.30 8.69 -32.76
N ALA A 173 -11.71 8.08 -33.77
CA ALA A 173 -11.40 8.73 -35.05
C ALA A 173 -12.64 9.30 -35.77
N HIS A 174 -13.85 8.91 -35.34
CA HIS A 174 -15.13 9.37 -35.87
C HIS A 174 -15.86 10.34 -34.94
N GLY A 175 -15.20 10.76 -33.86
CA GLY A 175 -15.78 11.67 -32.84
C GLY A 175 -16.74 10.98 -31.86
N VAL A 176 -16.83 9.64 -31.88
CA VAL A 176 -17.71 8.89 -30.98
C VAL A 176 -17.01 8.67 -29.61
N PRO A 177 -17.62 9.05 -28.48
CA PRO A 177 -17.04 8.85 -27.17
C PRO A 177 -16.85 7.36 -26.88
N ARG A 178 -15.61 6.93 -26.60
CA ARG A 178 -15.25 5.59 -26.19
C ARG A 178 -14.77 5.60 -24.74
N CYS A 179 -15.28 4.67 -23.95
CA CYS A 179 -14.80 4.48 -22.60
C CYS A 179 -13.32 4.04 -22.63
N VAL A 180 -12.52 4.63 -21.77
CA VAL A 180 -11.06 4.39 -21.70
C VAL A 180 -10.72 3.03 -21.09
N TYR A 181 -11.64 2.45 -20.32
CA TYR A 181 -11.49 1.19 -19.63
C TYR A 181 -12.00 -0.02 -20.41
#